data_5dd4f9f5b192275e9c1c3f1f90b19ca5
#
_entry.id   5dd4f9f5b192275e9c1c3f1f90b19ca5
#
_cell.length_a   1.000
_cell.length_b   1.000
_cell.length_c   1.000
_cell.angle_alpha   90.00
_cell.angle_beta   90.00
_cell.angle_gamma   90.00
#
_symmetry.space_group_name_H-M   'P 1'
#
loop_
_entity.id
_entity.type
_entity.pdbx_description
1 polymer ?
#
loop_
_entity_poly.entity_id
_entity_poly.type
_entity_poly.pdbx_seq_one_letter_code
_entity_poly.pdbx_strand_id
1 'polypeptide(L)'
;MGLFVTISDFTGKFALSTGMYANTNIQSYIDRYEDIYLTELLGITLYDEFIADLNVSNVPVTAKFTKLFNPFKEEMDIRLLISKGMKDMLLGFIYFEYMKDSVTQTTPIGVVKQATENSTPISAHTPIYLRYNESVKTYRAIQDYIMLNLGAYPDFRGYNKQYAYWI
;
A
#
# COMPACT_ATOMS: atom_id res chain seq x y z
N MET A 1 -4.31 -14.09 5.78
CA MET A 1 -4.29 -13.18 6.94
C MET A 1 -3.16 -12.20 6.70
N GLY A 2 -3.45 -10.89 6.68
CA GLY A 2 -2.42 -9.89 6.42
C GLY A 2 -1.24 -10.01 7.39
N LEU A 3 -0.05 -9.64 6.93
CA LEU A 3 1.17 -9.69 7.75
C LEU A 3 1.27 -8.48 8.68
N PHE A 4 1.07 -7.27 8.13
CA PHE A 4 1.30 -6.02 8.87
C PHE A 4 0.05 -5.17 8.99
N VAL A 5 -0.86 -5.27 8.01
CA VAL A 5 -2.07 -4.48 7.94
C VAL A 5 -3.23 -5.26 8.54
N THR A 6 -3.97 -4.61 9.42
CA THR A 6 -5.19 -5.16 10.04
C THR A 6 -6.37 -4.25 9.77
N ILE A 7 -7.58 -4.76 9.94
CA ILE A 7 -8.82 -3.97 9.78
C ILE A 7 -8.81 -2.72 10.70
N SER A 8 -8.23 -2.83 11.90
CA SER A 8 -8.17 -1.73 12.87
C SER A 8 -7.23 -0.59 12.44
N ASP A 9 -6.37 -0.79 11.44
CA ASP A 9 -5.48 0.24 10.92
C ASP A 9 -6.19 1.22 9.97
N PHE A 10 -7.38 0.84 9.47
CA PHE A 10 -8.16 1.69 8.57
C PHE A 10 -8.88 2.80 9.32
N THR A 11 -8.11 3.76 9.80
CA THR A 11 -8.57 4.93 10.57
C THR A 11 -8.17 6.24 9.92
N GLY A 12 -8.69 7.36 10.43
CA GLY A 12 -8.33 8.70 9.95
C GLY A 12 -8.56 8.88 8.45
N LYS A 13 -7.51 9.19 7.69
CA LYS A 13 -7.59 9.39 6.24
C LYS A 13 -7.97 8.10 5.47
N PHE A 14 -7.78 6.94 6.07
CA PHE A 14 -8.14 5.65 5.51
C PHE A 14 -9.41 5.05 6.14
N ALA A 15 -10.15 5.83 6.94
CA ALA A 15 -11.38 5.34 7.56
C ALA A 15 -12.37 4.82 6.52
N LEU A 16 -12.92 3.64 6.80
CA LEU A 16 -13.93 2.98 5.98
C LEU A 16 -15.30 3.12 6.64
N SER A 17 -16.36 3.12 5.85
CA SER A 17 -17.73 3.08 6.37
C SER A 17 -17.96 1.79 7.17
N THR A 18 -18.42 1.93 8.41
CA THR A 18 -18.67 0.82 9.33
C THR A 18 -20.03 0.15 9.05
N GLY A 19 -20.12 -0.60 7.97
CA GLY A 19 -21.25 -1.51 7.72
C GLY A 19 -20.91 -2.95 8.13
N MET A 20 -21.90 -3.73 8.55
CA MET A 20 -21.71 -5.12 9.02
C MET A 20 -21.03 -6.04 7.98
N TYR A 21 -21.11 -5.70 6.70
CA TYR A 21 -20.45 -6.42 5.59
C TYR A 21 -19.07 -5.86 5.19
N ALA A 22 -18.74 -4.64 5.61
CA ALA A 22 -17.50 -3.97 5.22
C ALA A 22 -16.25 -4.67 5.77
N ASN A 23 -16.29 -5.15 7.02
CA ASN A 23 -15.12 -5.76 7.67
C ASN A 23 -14.70 -7.08 7.01
N THR A 24 -15.66 -7.93 6.62
CA THR A 24 -15.34 -9.20 5.96
C THR A 24 -14.77 -8.97 4.57
N ASN A 25 -15.23 -7.93 3.89
CA ASN A 25 -14.77 -7.63 2.53
C ASN A 25 -13.36 -7.03 2.54
N ILE A 26 -13.07 -6.07 3.41
CA ILE A 26 -11.74 -5.46 3.48
C ILE A 26 -10.64 -6.46 3.86
N GLN A 27 -10.93 -7.49 4.67
CA GLN A 27 -9.94 -8.52 5.00
C GLN A 27 -9.46 -9.27 3.76
N SER A 28 -10.34 -9.57 2.81
CA SER A 28 -9.94 -10.23 1.56
C SER A 28 -9.02 -9.36 0.69
N TYR A 29 -9.20 -8.03 0.74
CA TYR A 29 -8.30 -7.08 0.08
C TYR A 29 -6.95 -7.00 0.78
N ILE A 30 -6.92 -6.99 2.11
CA ILE A 30 -5.68 -7.04 2.88
C ILE A 30 -4.89 -8.30 2.49
N ASP A 31 -5.51 -9.47 2.59
CA ASP A 31 -4.86 -10.76 2.34
C ASP A 31 -4.31 -10.87 0.90
N ARG A 32 -4.96 -10.23 -0.06
CA ARG A 32 -4.57 -10.26 -1.45
C ARG A 32 -3.51 -9.22 -1.81
N TYR A 33 -3.75 -7.97 -1.45
CA TYR A 33 -2.96 -6.86 -1.98
C TYR A 33 -1.71 -6.57 -1.18
N GLU A 34 -1.66 -6.94 0.09
CA GLU A 34 -0.44 -6.82 0.89
C GLU A 34 0.71 -7.63 0.28
N ASP A 35 0.47 -8.90 -0.02
CA ASP A 35 1.43 -9.79 -0.65
C ASP A 35 1.85 -9.29 -2.05
N ILE A 36 0.89 -8.90 -2.88
CA ILE A 36 1.15 -8.40 -4.24
C ILE A 36 2.08 -7.18 -4.20
N TYR A 37 1.71 -6.15 -3.43
CA TYR A 37 2.49 -4.91 -3.40
C TYR A 37 3.85 -5.05 -2.74
N LEU A 38 4.00 -5.93 -1.76
CA LEU A 38 5.31 -6.23 -1.15
C LEU A 38 6.20 -7.01 -2.12
N THR A 39 5.66 -8.00 -2.81
CA THR A 39 6.40 -8.76 -3.83
C THR A 39 6.82 -7.85 -5.00
N GLU A 40 5.95 -6.95 -5.43
CA GLU A 40 6.29 -5.96 -6.47
C GLU A 40 7.34 -4.95 -6.00
N LEU A 41 7.29 -4.53 -4.73
CA LEU A 41 8.24 -3.60 -4.14
C LEU A 41 9.65 -4.16 -4.07
N LEU A 42 9.79 -5.39 -3.58
CA LEU A 42 11.06 -6.01 -3.22
C LEU A 42 11.58 -6.98 -4.29
N GLY A 43 10.70 -7.51 -5.13
CA GLY A 43 10.99 -8.69 -5.95
C GLY A 43 10.97 -9.97 -5.11
N ILE A 44 10.81 -11.12 -5.76
CA ILE A 44 10.56 -12.42 -5.08
C ILE A 44 11.66 -12.75 -4.07
N THR A 45 12.93 -12.69 -4.47
CA THR A 45 14.04 -13.14 -3.62
C THR A 45 14.18 -12.26 -2.37
N LEU A 46 14.16 -10.93 -2.52
CA LEU A 46 14.28 -10.02 -1.39
C LEU A 46 13.02 -10.04 -0.51
N TYR A 47 11.85 -10.32 -1.09
CA TYR A 47 10.60 -10.52 -0.35
C TYR A 47 10.69 -11.76 0.54
N ASP A 48 11.18 -12.89 0.01
CA ASP A 48 11.36 -14.13 0.80
C ASP A 48 12.32 -13.91 1.97
N GLU A 49 13.43 -13.20 1.74
CA GLU A 49 14.36 -12.81 2.82
C GLU A 49 13.69 -11.91 3.87
N PHE A 50 12.89 -10.94 3.41
CA PHE A 50 12.16 -10.03 4.30
C PHE A 50 11.16 -10.78 5.18
N ILE A 51 10.40 -11.72 4.60
CA ILE A 51 9.47 -12.57 5.36
C ILE A 51 10.21 -13.44 6.37
N ALA A 52 11.36 -14.02 6.00
CA ALA A 52 12.17 -14.82 6.90
C ALA A 52 12.80 -14.01 8.06
N ASP A 53 12.95 -12.70 7.89
CA ASP A 53 13.49 -11.79 8.90
C ASP A 53 12.45 -11.33 9.93
N LEU A 54 11.17 -11.63 9.73
CA LEU A 54 10.11 -11.18 10.64
C LEU A 54 10.12 -11.96 11.96
N ASN A 55 9.95 -11.23 13.05
CA ASN A 55 9.71 -11.85 14.37
C ASN A 55 8.24 -12.29 14.53
N VAL A 56 7.92 -12.86 15.71
CA VAL A 56 6.57 -13.34 16.04
C VAL A 56 5.48 -12.26 16.03
N SER A 57 5.86 -10.99 16.02
CA SER A 57 4.96 -9.84 15.91
C SER A 57 4.93 -9.24 14.49
N ASN A 58 5.48 -9.95 13.50
CA ASN A 58 5.59 -9.52 12.12
C ASN A 58 6.36 -8.18 11.96
N VAL A 59 7.40 -7.98 12.77
CA VAL A 59 8.28 -6.82 12.68
C VAL A 59 9.66 -7.31 12.25
N PRO A 60 10.31 -6.68 11.24
CA PRO A 60 11.64 -7.08 10.82
C PRO A 60 12.68 -6.83 11.91
N VAL A 61 13.65 -7.74 11.98
CA VAL A 61 14.68 -7.75 13.03
C VAL A 61 15.98 -7.10 12.55
N THR A 62 16.40 -7.39 11.31
CA THR A 62 17.65 -6.85 10.78
C THR A 62 17.54 -5.36 10.43
N ALA A 63 18.62 -4.63 10.63
CA ALA A 63 18.68 -3.18 10.38
C ALA A 63 18.30 -2.82 8.95
N LYS A 64 18.70 -3.66 7.95
CA LYS A 64 18.39 -3.42 6.53
C LYS A 64 16.88 -3.39 6.29
N PHE A 65 16.14 -4.35 6.83
CA PHE A 65 14.69 -4.42 6.65
C PHE A 65 13.92 -3.48 7.56
N THR A 66 14.38 -3.31 8.81
CA THR A 66 13.81 -2.32 9.73
C THR A 66 13.85 -0.91 9.13
N LYS A 67 14.90 -0.59 8.37
CA LYS A 67 15.03 0.69 7.67
C LYS A 67 13.95 0.88 6.61
N LEU A 68 13.67 -0.13 5.79
CA LEU A 68 12.63 -0.07 4.76
C LEU A 68 11.22 -0.06 5.35
N PHE A 69 11.04 -0.81 6.44
CA PHE A 69 9.75 -0.98 7.11
C PHE A 69 9.26 0.30 7.78
N ASN A 70 10.17 0.98 8.49
CA ASN A 70 9.86 2.20 9.23
C ASN A 70 9.86 3.45 8.34
N PRO A 71 9.17 4.53 8.75
CA PRO A 71 9.32 5.82 8.11
C PRO A 71 10.77 6.30 8.15
N PHE A 72 11.25 6.86 7.02
CA PHE A 72 12.56 7.48 6.97
C PHE A 72 12.56 8.75 6.11
N LYS A 73 13.54 9.60 6.37
CA LYS A 73 13.85 10.77 5.57
C LYS A 73 15.37 10.84 5.45
N GLU A 74 15.85 10.73 4.24
CA GLU A 74 17.29 10.76 3.95
C GLU A 74 17.60 11.57 2.70
N GLU A 75 18.69 12.26 2.75
CA GLU A 75 19.29 12.91 1.59
C GLU A 75 20.43 12.04 1.08
N MET A 76 20.26 11.50 -0.12
CA MET A 76 21.23 10.63 -0.76
C MET A 76 21.58 11.21 -2.13
N ASP A 77 22.88 11.50 -2.32
CA ASP A 77 23.36 12.19 -3.51
C ASP A 77 22.62 13.55 -3.65
N ILE A 78 21.91 13.76 -4.74
CA ILE A 78 21.11 14.97 -5.01
C ILE A 78 19.61 14.76 -4.75
N ARG A 79 19.23 13.63 -4.14
CA ARG A 79 17.82 13.23 -3.94
C ARG A 79 17.43 13.25 -2.48
N LEU A 80 16.28 13.83 -2.21
CA LEU A 80 15.62 13.71 -0.91
C LEU A 80 14.61 12.56 -0.96
N LEU A 81 14.90 11.49 -0.23
CA LEU A 81 14.04 10.33 -0.10
C LEU A 81 13.18 10.45 1.17
N ILE A 82 11.88 10.41 1.01
CA ILE A 82 10.92 10.47 2.11
C ILE A 82 9.98 9.28 2.00
N SER A 83 10.06 8.39 2.95
CA SER A 83 9.17 7.24 3.11
C SER A 83 8.31 7.41 4.37
N LYS A 84 7.02 7.12 4.26
CA LYS A 84 6.11 7.02 5.41
C LYS A 84 6.10 5.63 6.04
N GLY A 85 6.95 4.72 5.56
CA GLY A 85 7.02 3.33 5.98
C GLY A 85 6.11 2.39 5.18
N MET A 86 6.47 1.11 5.18
CA MET A 86 5.75 0.10 4.39
C MET A 86 4.27 -0.03 4.79
N LYS A 87 3.97 0.08 6.08
CA LYS A 87 2.58 -0.04 6.57
C LYS A 87 1.67 1.07 6.04
N ASP A 88 2.08 2.35 6.09
CA ASP A 88 1.28 3.47 5.55
C ASP A 88 1.13 3.36 4.02
N MET A 89 2.16 2.90 3.34
CA MET A 89 2.14 2.62 1.89
C MET A 89 1.09 1.55 1.55
N LEU A 90 1.12 0.41 2.24
CA LEU A 90 0.17 -0.68 2.03
C LEU A 90 -1.26 -0.27 2.33
N LEU A 91 -1.49 0.45 3.43
CA LEU A 91 -2.80 1.01 3.77
C LEU A 91 -3.38 1.85 2.63
N GLY A 92 -2.58 2.71 2.01
CA GLY A 92 -3.06 3.54 0.91
C GLY A 92 -3.35 2.74 -0.37
N PHE A 93 -2.55 1.73 -0.69
CA PHE A 93 -2.80 0.86 -1.83
C PHE A 93 -4.04 -0.02 -1.62
N ILE A 94 -4.15 -0.69 -0.46
CA ILE A 94 -5.30 -1.54 -0.13
C ILE A 94 -6.58 -0.69 -0.09
N TYR A 95 -6.52 0.49 0.53
CA TYR A 95 -7.63 1.43 0.55
C TYR A 95 -8.09 1.80 -0.86
N PHE A 96 -7.13 2.08 -1.76
CA PHE A 96 -7.44 2.43 -3.15
C PHE A 96 -8.17 1.28 -3.87
N GLU A 97 -7.65 0.05 -3.78
CA GLU A 97 -8.24 -1.11 -4.43
C GLU A 97 -9.64 -1.40 -3.89
N TYR A 98 -9.81 -1.35 -2.57
CA TYR A 98 -11.10 -1.53 -1.94
C TYR A 98 -12.11 -0.46 -2.36
N MET A 99 -11.72 0.82 -2.32
CA MET A 99 -12.62 1.93 -2.66
C MET A 99 -12.96 1.97 -4.14
N LYS A 100 -12.02 1.62 -5.01
CA LYS A 100 -12.26 1.51 -6.45
C LYS A 100 -13.39 0.52 -6.74
N ASP A 101 -13.34 -0.64 -6.12
CA ASP A 101 -14.34 -1.69 -6.33
C ASP A 101 -15.65 -1.41 -5.57
N SER A 102 -15.60 -0.75 -4.41
CA SER A 102 -16.78 -0.40 -3.61
C SER A 102 -17.68 0.68 -4.26
N VAL A 103 -17.10 1.55 -5.08
CA VAL A 103 -17.83 2.60 -5.82
C VAL A 103 -18.54 2.03 -7.04
N THR A 104 -18.11 0.85 -7.51
CA THR A 104 -18.68 0.19 -8.69
C THR A 104 -19.39 -1.09 -8.29
N GLN A 105 -20.69 -1.20 -8.59
CA GLN A 105 -21.42 -2.46 -8.44
C GLN A 105 -21.70 -3.09 -9.81
N THR A 106 -21.38 -4.38 -9.91
CA THR A 106 -21.77 -5.18 -11.07
C THR A 106 -23.21 -5.63 -10.90
N THR A 107 -24.07 -5.18 -11.78
CA THR A 107 -25.46 -5.62 -11.87
C THR A 107 -25.68 -6.42 -13.14
N PRO A 108 -26.79 -7.19 -13.28
CA PRO A 108 -27.12 -7.90 -14.52
C PRO A 108 -27.20 -7.00 -15.77
N ILE A 109 -27.34 -5.70 -15.58
CA ILE A 109 -27.42 -4.70 -16.67
C ILE A 109 -26.08 -3.97 -16.92
N GLY A 110 -25.02 -4.33 -16.17
CA GLY A 110 -23.68 -3.73 -16.28
C GLY A 110 -23.14 -3.14 -14.97
N VAL A 111 -22.03 -2.41 -15.08
CA VAL A 111 -21.41 -1.73 -13.93
C VAL A 111 -22.12 -0.41 -13.67
N VAL A 112 -22.70 -0.25 -12.48
CA VAL A 112 -23.40 0.97 -12.06
C VAL A 112 -22.71 1.61 -10.86
N LYS A 113 -22.75 2.95 -10.78
CA LYS A 113 -22.38 3.69 -9.58
C LYS A 113 -23.56 3.74 -8.62
N GLN A 114 -23.33 3.45 -7.34
CA GLN A 114 -24.34 3.69 -6.32
C GLN A 114 -24.61 5.18 -6.17
N ALA A 115 -25.87 5.58 -6.38
CA ALA A 115 -26.37 6.89 -6.00
C ALA A 115 -27.46 6.69 -4.94
N THR A 116 -27.33 7.34 -3.80
CA THR A 116 -28.41 7.44 -2.81
C THR A 116 -29.23 8.69 -3.08
N GLU A 117 -30.54 8.62 -2.95
CA GLU A 117 -31.51 9.68 -3.30
C GLU A 117 -31.22 11.06 -2.68
N ASN A 118 -30.42 11.13 -1.60
CA ASN A 118 -30.12 12.35 -0.86
C ASN A 118 -28.62 12.72 -0.83
N SER A 119 -27.78 12.12 -1.67
CA SER A 119 -26.36 12.48 -1.75
C SER A 119 -26.04 13.14 -3.09
N THR A 120 -25.56 14.35 -3.06
CA THR A 120 -24.88 14.97 -4.24
C THR A 120 -23.61 14.18 -4.49
N PRO A 121 -23.43 13.57 -5.65
CA PRO A 121 -22.19 12.84 -5.97
C PRO A 121 -21.03 13.84 -6.07
N ILE A 122 -20.29 13.99 -4.97
CA ILE A 122 -18.96 14.57 -5.01
C ILE A 122 -18.07 13.52 -5.67
N SER A 123 -17.23 13.93 -6.62
CA SER A 123 -16.26 13.03 -7.23
C SER A 123 -15.35 12.46 -6.13
N ALA A 124 -15.66 11.24 -5.67
CA ALA A 124 -14.84 10.50 -4.70
C ALA A 124 -13.46 10.14 -5.29
N HIS A 125 -13.27 10.33 -6.58
CA HIS A 125 -12.02 9.99 -7.26
C HIS A 125 -10.82 10.77 -6.73
N THR A 126 -10.93 12.08 -6.52
CA THR A 126 -9.78 12.90 -6.12
C THR A 126 -9.15 12.48 -4.78
N PRO A 127 -9.89 12.31 -3.67
CA PRO A 127 -9.30 11.85 -2.41
C PRO A 127 -8.69 10.44 -2.50
N ILE A 128 -9.31 9.52 -3.22
CA ILE A 128 -8.84 8.15 -3.39
C ILE A 128 -7.50 8.16 -4.15
N TYR A 129 -7.42 8.87 -5.25
CA TYR A 129 -6.18 8.99 -6.05
C TYR A 129 -5.08 9.74 -5.31
N LEU A 130 -5.40 10.76 -4.51
CA LEU A 130 -4.40 11.45 -3.67
C LEU A 130 -3.73 10.48 -2.70
N ARG A 131 -4.50 9.62 -2.03
CA ARG A 131 -3.97 8.62 -1.09
C ARG A 131 -3.13 7.56 -1.79
N TYR A 132 -3.58 7.08 -2.94
CA TYR A 132 -2.79 6.20 -3.79
C TYR A 132 -1.46 6.85 -4.20
N ASN A 133 -1.48 8.09 -4.67
CA ASN A 133 -0.28 8.82 -5.08
C ASN A 133 0.69 9.05 -3.91
N GLU A 134 0.21 9.23 -2.69
CA GLU A 134 1.06 9.27 -1.49
C GLU A 134 1.77 7.93 -1.26
N SER A 135 1.05 6.82 -1.44
CA SER A 135 1.65 5.47 -1.34
C SER A 135 2.68 5.22 -2.44
N VAL A 136 2.41 5.66 -3.67
CA VAL A 136 3.39 5.60 -4.77
C VAL A 136 4.66 6.39 -4.46
N LYS A 137 4.55 7.56 -3.81
CA LYS A 137 5.74 8.32 -3.39
C LYS A 137 6.58 7.53 -2.38
N THR A 138 5.96 6.91 -1.38
CA THR A 138 6.64 6.06 -0.39
C THR A 138 7.26 4.83 -1.07
N TYR A 139 6.51 4.15 -1.94
CA TYR A 139 6.96 3.01 -2.73
C TYR A 139 8.25 3.33 -3.52
N ARG A 140 8.24 4.44 -4.26
CA ARG A 140 9.40 4.89 -5.02
C ARG A 140 10.57 5.27 -4.13
N ALA A 141 10.32 5.93 -3.00
CA ALA A 141 11.38 6.30 -2.06
C ALA A 141 12.09 5.06 -1.50
N ILE A 142 11.35 3.98 -1.20
CA ILE A 142 11.91 2.72 -0.75
C ILE A 142 12.74 2.07 -1.87
N GLN A 143 12.22 2.02 -3.09
CA GLN A 143 12.95 1.44 -4.24
C GLN A 143 14.21 2.24 -4.57
N ASP A 144 14.14 3.56 -4.58
CA ASP A 144 15.32 4.42 -4.80
C ASP A 144 16.36 4.20 -3.69
N TYR A 145 15.91 4.05 -2.43
CA TYR A 145 16.81 3.72 -1.32
C TYR A 145 17.53 2.38 -1.54
N ILE A 146 16.80 1.33 -1.93
CA ILE A 146 17.39 0.02 -2.25
C ILE A 146 18.41 0.15 -3.39
N MET A 147 18.03 0.85 -4.47
CA MET A 147 18.89 1.05 -5.64
C MET A 147 20.18 1.80 -5.31
N LEU A 148 20.13 2.77 -4.39
CA LEU A 148 21.31 3.51 -3.95
C LEU A 148 22.17 2.73 -2.93
N ASN A 149 21.65 1.62 -2.38
CA ASN A 149 22.30 0.78 -1.38
C ASN A 149 22.38 -0.70 -1.80
N LEU A 150 22.61 -1.00 -3.07
CA LEU A 150 22.65 -2.38 -3.59
C LEU A 150 23.64 -3.28 -2.86
N GLY A 151 24.70 -2.73 -2.25
CA GLY A 151 25.61 -3.50 -1.41
C GLY A 151 24.95 -4.13 -0.17
N ALA A 152 23.90 -3.50 0.37
CA ALA A 152 23.09 -4.06 1.47
C ALA A 152 21.94 -4.96 0.99
N TYR A 153 21.55 -4.82 -0.29
CA TYR A 153 20.43 -5.55 -0.92
C TYR A 153 20.89 -6.28 -2.19
N PRO A 154 21.85 -7.22 -2.11
CA PRO A 154 22.45 -7.85 -3.30
C PRO A 154 21.47 -8.71 -4.10
N ASP A 155 20.40 -9.16 -3.48
CA ASP A 155 19.36 -10.01 -4.08
C ASP A 155 18.24 -9.22 -4.76
N PHE A 156 18.29 -7.90 -4.70
CA PHE A 156 17.36 -7.05 -5.45
C PHE A 156 17.67 -7.11 -6.95
N ARG A 157 16.71 -7.62 -7.74
CA ARG A 157 16.86 -7.87 -9.18
C ARG A 157 16.14 -6.88 -10.08
N GLY A 158 15.80 -5.76 -9.57
CA GLY A 158 15.01 -4.77 -10.26
C GLY A 158 13.66 -4.58 -9.58
N TYR A 159 12.83 -3.75 -10.15
CA TYR A 159 11.58 -3.34 -9.52
C TYR A 159 10.47 -3.09 -10.54
N ASN A 160 9.25 -3.31 -10.11
CA ASN A 160 8.06 -2.89 -10.81
C ASN A 160 7.75 -1.43 -10.49
N LYS A 161 7.53 -0.62 -11.51
CA LYS A 161 7.19 0.80 -11.33
C LYS A 161 5.73 0.96 -11.00
N GLN A 162 5.42 1.67 -9.94
CA GLN A 162 4.09 2.18 -9.67
C GLN A 162 3.96 3.62 -10.21
N TYR A 163 2.88 3.89 -10.91
CA TYR A 163 2.63 5.18 -11.54
C TYR A 163 1.57 5.95 -10.78
N ALA A 164 1.85 7.22 -10.51
CA ALA A 164 0.86 8.11 -9.92
C ALA A 164 -0.22 8.47 -10.96
N TYR A 165 -1.44 8.63 -10.50
CA TYR A 165 -2.53 9.17 -11.33
C TYR A 165 -2.41 10.69 -11.43
N TRP A 166 -2.72 11.23 -12.60
CA TRP A 166 -2.96 12.66 -12.78
C TRP A 166 -4.32 13.01 -12.19
N ILE A 167 -4.37 14.10 -11.41
CA ILE A 167 -5.57 14.56 -10.70
C ILE A 167 -5.88 15.97 -11.15
#